data_b94ed37edd5d45f9b4cf762cd8e404ef
#
_entry.id   b94ed37edd5d45f9b4cf762cd8e404ef
#
_cell.length_a   1.000
_cell.length_b   1.000
_cell.length_c   1.000
_cell.angle_alpha   90.00
_cell.angle_beta   90.00
_cell.angle_gamma   90.00
#
_symmetry.space_group_name_H-M   'P 1'
#
loop_
_entity.id
_entity.type
_entity.pdbx_description
1 polymer ?
#
loop_
_entity_poly.entity_id
_entity_poly.type
_entity_poly.pdbx_seq_one_letter_code
_entity_poly.pdbx_strand_id
1 'polypeptide(L)'
;MNNILYIGPYKENTGMGRSARRHIDALGYNFDINLSIRPIYFTPYLDTANESGKDYSEFEDNSSSYYDIVIQYGIPNCFEYKKNFGKNICITDIDTFNIKHTGWVDRINLMDHVVVQSEWSKKSLEHAGLKTKVSIIPEPFNLTQFHSNYDTLFKNTNNDFVFYYIGKHQDKNNIKGLLSAFFLEFRKHDDAKLIIKTDMSGFDHQEAEKIITYDIQHVEKVLRVNGNHVQAPHVIIGYYEQEYIMRLHNQCDCYVNVCKAESFGASAIEAALFDKLVITNREIGSNSYINSYNGFEIESMLTNVTSKDFYMENTFTVYEQWKEPFIDSIREQMRKAYETTKIEKQQKLKNFDKDKFSETSFVNNIINL
;
A
#
# COMPACT_ATOMS: atom_id res chain seq x y z
N MET A 1 27.57 16.44 5.97
CA MET A 1 26.13 16.77 6.03
C MET A 1 25.66 17.03 4.63
N ASN A 2 24.71 16.27 4.14
CA ASN A 2 24.15 16.42 2.79
C ASN A 2 22.96 17.39 2.83
N ASN A 3 22.96 18.41 1.96
CA ASN A 3 21.79 19.26 1.75
C ASN A 3 20.81 18.56 0.83
N ILE A 4 19.64 18.19 1.32
CA ILE A 4 18.61 17.47 0.56
C ILE A 4 17.37 18.36 0.40
N LEU A 5 16.88 18.50 -0.83
CA LEU A 5 15.56 19.06 -1.13
C LEU A 5 14.60 17.92 -1.43
N TYR A 6 13.57 17.75 -0.62
CA TYR A 6 12.48 16.81 -0.86
C TYR A 6 11.23 17.55 -1.34
N ILE A 7 10.66 17.11 -2.46
CA ILE A 7 9.45 17.64 -3.06
C ILE A 7 8.43 16.52 -3.15
N GLY A 8 7.27 16.65 -2.49
CA GLY A 8 6.27 15.58 -2.47
C GLY A 8 4.93 15.98 -1.86
N PRO A 9 3.90 15.11 -1.91
CA PRO A 9 2.52 15.42 -1.53
C PRO A 9 2.24 15.23 -0.03
N TYR A 10 3.17 15.54 0.87
CA TYR A 10 3.08 15.23 2.31
C TYR A 10 1.93 15.92 3.06
N LYS A 11 1.32 16.95 2.46
CA LYS A 11 0.13 17.64 3.01
C LYS A 11 -1.18 16.99 2.62
N GLU A 12 -1.17 15.97 1.75
CA GLU A 12 -2.38 15.28 1.33
C GLU A 12 -2.75 14.10 2.25
N ASN A 13 -4.05 13.92 2.50
CA ASN A 13 -4.60 12.76 3.21
C ASN A 13 -4.80 11.55 2.29
N THR A 14 -3.77 11.22 1.50
CA THR A 14 -3.76 10.11 0.56
C THR A 14 -2.72 9.06 0.97
N GLY A 15 -2.71 7.90 0.31
CA GLY A 15 -1.64 6.91 0.46
C GLY A 15 -0.28 7.51 0.12
N MET A 16 -0.18 8.26 -0.99
CA MET A 16 1.04 8.97 -1.38
C MET A 16 1.46 10.02 -0.35
N GLY A 17 0.50 10.78 0.21
CA GLY A 17 0.80 11.74 1.27
C GLY A 17 1.38 11.08 2.51
N ARG A 18 0.86 9.91 2.88
CA ARG A 18 1.37 9.10 4.00
C ARG A 18 2.79 8.59 3.72
N SER A 19 3.05 8.07 2.53
CA SER A 19 4.38 7.65 2.09
C SER A 19 5.37 8.83 2.10
N ALA A 20 4.96 10.01 1.61
CA ALA A 20 5.78 11.22 1.63
C ALA A 20 6.18 11.62 3.06
N ARG A 21 5.24 11.55 4.02
CA ARG A 21 5.55 11.83 5.44
C ARG A 21 6.54 10.83 6.03
N ARG A 22 6.41 9.54 5.71
CA ARG A 22 7.39 8.51 6.13
C ARG A 22 8.79 8.79 5.58
N HIS A 23 8.89 9.22 4.31
CA HIS A 23 10.17 9.62 3.72
C HIS A 23 10.78 10.82 4.45
N ILE A 24 9.97 11.86 4.75
CA ILE A 24 10.41 13.06 5.46
C ILE A 24 10.85 12.69 6.88
N ASP A 25 10.09 11.87 7.59
CA ASP A 25 10.44 11.41 8.93
C ASP A 25 11.79 10.69 8.94
N ALA A 26 12.01 9.77 8.00
CA ALA A 26 13.27 9.05 7.88
C ALA A 26 14.47 9.96 7.58
N LEU A 27 14.30 10.92 6.67
CA LEU A 27 15.36 11.84 6.26
C LEU A 27 15.61 12.92 7.31
N GLY A 28 14.56 13.49 7.90
CA GLY A 28 14.62 14.66 8.77
C GLY A 28 15.27 14.39 10.12
N TYR A 29 15.15 13.18 10.65
CA TYR A 29 15.77 12.81 11.93
C TYR A 29 17.18 12.23 11.80
N ASN A 30 17.79 12.31 10.61
CA ASN A 30 19.16 11.87 10.41
C ASN A 30 20.12 13.08 10.56
N PHE A 31 21.05 13.00 11.51
CA PHE A 31 21.98 14.08 11.85
C PHE A 31 22.95 14.48 10.72
N ASP A 32 23.14 13.62 9.71
CA ASP A 32 24.01 13.90 8.58
C ASP A 32 23.29 14.57 7.41
N ILE A 33 21.99 14.86 7.57
CA ILE A 33 21.14 15.48 6.55
C ILE A 33 20.67 16.86 7.00
N ASN A 34 20.82 17.84 6.14
CA ASN A 34 20.15 19.13 6.21
C ASN A 34 18.98 19.11 5.23
N LEU A 35 17.75 18.84 5.75
CA LEU A 35 16.56 18.63 4.95
C LEU A 35 15.78 19.92 4.73
N SER A 36 15.43 20.21 3.49
CA SER A 36 14.41 21.19 3.09
C SER A 36 13.27 20.47 2.37
N ILE A 37 12.02 20.86 2.63
CA ILE A 37 10.88 20.22 1.98
C ILE A 37 9.98 21.22 1.28
N ARG A 38 9.30 20.78 0.18
CA ARG A 38 8.33 21.61 -0.55
C ARG A 38 7.13 20.75 -0.93
N PRO A 39 5.90 21.23 -0.70
CA PRO A 39 4.70 20.48 -1.03
C PRO A 39 4.39 20.52 -2.51
N ILE A 40 3.84 19.41 -3.02
CA ILE A 40 3.07 19.36 -4.26
C ILE A 40 1.69 18.78 -3.96
N TYR A 41 0.74 19.07 -4.85
CA TYR A 41 -0.65 18.67 -4.64
C TYR A 41 -1.19 18.02 -5.91
N PHE A 42 -1.81 16.84 -5.76
CA PHE A 42 -2.41 16.09 -6.86
C PHE A 42 -3.93 16.11 -6.83
N THR A 43 -4.52 16.40 -5.67
CA THR A 43 -5.98 16.42 -5.51
C THR A 43 -6.51 17.85 -5.42
N PRO A 44 -7.60 18.20 -6.15
CA PRO A 44 -8.20 19.52 -6.07
C PRO A 44 -8.95 19.76 -4.74
N TYR A 45 -9.25 18.71 -4.00
CA TYR A 45 -9.94 18.79 -2.71
C TYR A 45 -8.94 18.48 -1.60
N LEU A 46 -8.30 19.54 -1.14
CA LEU A 46 -7.34 19.46 -0.05
C LEU A 46 -8.07 19.32 1.28
N ASP A 47 -8.03 18.16 1.85
CA ASP A 47 -8.02 18.08 3.29
C ASP A 47 -6.58 18.40 3.74
N THR A 48 -6.37 19.65 4.14
CA THR A 48 -5.06 20.18 4.55
C THR A 48 -4.69 19.73 5.97
N ALA A 49 -5.55 18.98 6.64
CA ALA A 49 -5.25 18.46 7.96
C ALA A 49 -4.08 17.48 7.86
N ASN A 50 -2.99 17.78 8.54
CA ASN A 50 -1.88 16.87 8.71
C ASN A 50 -2.37 15.66 9.52
N GLU A 51 -2.40 14.48 8.91
CA GLU A 51 -2.89 13.24 9.54
C GLU A 51 -2.27 12.96 10.91
N SER A 52 -1.01 13.27 11.06
CA SER A 52 -0.25 12.96 12.27
C SER A 52 -0.26 14.06 13.31
N GLY A 53 -0.84 15.23 13.00
CA GLY A 53 -0.64 16.44 13.77
C GLY A 53 0.84 16.90 13.82
N LYS A 54 1.72 16.27 13.04
CA LYS A 54 3.13 16.60 12.96
C LYS A 54 3.32 17.93 12.27
N ASP A 55 4.04 18.81 12.94
CA ASP A 55 4.51 20.07 12.36
C ASP A 55 5.83 19.81 11.61
N TYR A 56 5.87 20.19 10.34
CA TYR A 56 7.07 20.13 9.50
C TYR A 56 7.63 21.52 9.16
N SER A 57 7.20 22.57 9.86
CA SER A 57 7.60 23.95 9.59
C SER A 57 9.12 24.13 9.61
N GLU A 58 9.83 23.44 10.50
CA GLU A 58 11.30 23.49 10.56
C GLU A 58 11.97 23.08 9.24
N PHE A 59 11.42 22.10 8.51
CA PHE A 59 11.92 21.65 7.21
C PHE A 59 11.38 22.52 6.07
N GLU A 60 10.16 23.07 6.20
CA GLU A 60 9.55 23.97 5.21
C GLU A 60 10.27 25.34 5.19
N ASP A 61 10.64 25.84 6.35
CA ASP A 61 11.35 27.12 6.51
C ASP A 61 12.84 27.00 6.17
N ASN A 62 13.36 25.75 6.17
CA ASN A 62 14.75 25.52 5.83
C ASN A 62 14.99 25.70 4.33
N SER A 63 16.17 26.27 3.99
CA SER A 63 16.61 26.44 2.61
C SER A 63 18.12 26.44 2.51
N SER A 64 18.64 26.00 1.37
CA SER A 64 20.05 26.04 1.03
C SER A 64 20.25 26.71 -0.33
N SER A 65 21.39 27.37 -0.52
CA SER A 65 21.81 27.91 -1.82
C SER A 65 22.16 26.80 -2.83
N TYR A 66 22.48 25.61 -2.34
CA TYR A 66 22.79 24.43 -3.15
C TYR A 66 22.28 23.16 -2.46
N TYR A 67 21.72 22.24 -3.22
CA TYR A 67 21.31 20.93 -2.77
C TYR A 67 22.15 19.85 -3.44
N ASP A 68 22.74 18.98 -2.63
CA ASP A 68 23.51 17.82 -3.10
C ASP A 68 22.61 16.78 -3.75
N ILE A 69 21.39 16.64 -3.21
CA ILE A 69 20.37 15.71 -3.71
C ILE A 69 19.02 16.44 -3.76
N VAL A 70 18.32 16.30 -4.89
CA VAL A 70 16.91 16.67 -5.04
C VAL A 70 16.08 15.42 -5.21
N ILE A 71 15.15 15.19 -4.29
CA ILE A 71 14.22 14.06 -4.32
C ILE A 71 12.84 14.56 -4.70
N GLN A 72 12.25 14.02 -5.75
CA GLN A 72 10.87 14.31 -6.15
C GLN A 72 10.06 13.03 -6.03
N TYR A 73 9.05 13.03 -5.17
CA TYR A 73 8.14 11.90 -5.00
C TYR A 73 6.75 12.25 -5.52
N GLY A 74 6.24 11.42 -6.43
CA GLY A 74 4.91 11.60 -6.98
C GLY A 74 4.68 10.97 -8.34
N ILE A 75 3.70 11.49 -9.07
CA ILE A 75 3.36 11.08 -10.43
C ILE A 75 4.41 11.63 -11.40
N PRO A 76 4.95 10.80 -12.33
CA PRO A 76 6.08 11.20 -13.17
C PRO A 76 5.87 12.47 -14.01
N ASN A 77 4.63 12.81 -14.35
CA ASN A 77 4.33 14.04 -15.09
C ASN A 77 4.76 15.33 -14.36
N CYS A 78 4.93 15.27 -13.04
CA CYS A 78 5.35 16.40 -12.20
C CYS A 78 6.87 16.50 -12.05
N PHE A 79 7.65 15.56 -12.55
CA PHE A 79 9.09 15.58 -12.38
C PHE A 79 9.77 16.58 -13.30
N GLU A 80 10.68 17.37 -12.71
CA GLU A 80 11.50 18.36 -13.38
C GLU A 80 12.97 18.20 -13.03
N TYR A 81 13.84 18.14 -14.03
CA TYR A 81 15.27 18.10 -13.81
C TYR A 81 15.81 19.47 -13.36
N LYS A 82 16.41 19.54 -12.19
CA LYS A 82 16.94 20.77 -11.58
C LYS A 82 18.45 20.90 -11.87
N LYS A 83 18.81 21.51 -12.99
CA LYS A 83 20.19 21.61 -13.53
C LYS A 83 21.20 22.26 -12.58
N ASN A 84 20.74 23.15 -11.70
CA ASN A 84 21.62 23.94 -10.83
C ASN A 84 21.99 23.23 -9.53
N PHE A 85 21.46 22.02 -9.31
CA PHE A 85 21.69 21.25 -8.10
C PHE A 85 22.43 19.95 -8.44
N GLY A 86 22.77 19.19 -7.40
CA GLY A 86 23.44 17.90 -7.54
C GLY A 86 22.56 16.82 -8.17
N LYS A 87 22.52 15.65 -7.57
CA LYS A 87 21.79 14.51 -8.09
C LYS A 87 20.28 14.71 -8.02
N ASN A 88 19.57 14.48 -9.14
CA ASN A 88 18.12 14.50 -9.22
C ASN A 88 17.56 13.06 -9.15
N ILE A 89 16.89 12.72 -8.07
CA ILE A 89 16.29 11.41 -7.83
C ILE A 89 14.77 11.56 -7.89
N CYS A 90 14.09 10.70 -8.61
CA CYS A 90 12.64 10.58 -8.49
C CYS A 90 12.25 9.28 -7.78
N ILE A 91 11.23 9.36 -6.95
CA ILE A 91 10.56 8.20 -6.33
C ILE A 91 9.15 8.17 -6.91
N THR A 92 8.69 7.01 -7.39
CA THR A 92 7.37 6.92 -7.99
C THR A 92 6.72 5.55 -7.76
N ASP A 93 5.39 5.57 -7.71
CA ASP A 93 4.53 4.40 -7.58
C ASP A 93 3.99 3.99 -8.95
N ILE A 94 4.26 2.75 -9.35
CA ILE A 94 3.76 2.18 -10.60
C ILE A 94 2.90 0.97 -10.26
N ASP A 95 1.59 1.16 -10.30
CA ASP A 95 0.61 0.14 -9.93
C ASP A 95 0.36 -0.87 -11.06
N THR A 96 0.38 -0.41 -12.32
CA THR A 96 -0.04 -1.18 -13.49
C THR A 96 1.13 -1.54 -14.40
N PHE A 97 0.89 -2.46 -15.30
CA PHE A 97 1.82 -2.84 -16.37
C PHE A 97 1.43 -2.17 -17.70
N ASN A 98 2.34 -2.20 -18.68
CA ASN A 98 2.11 -1.64 -20.02
C ASN A 98 1.79 -0.13 -20.04
N ILE A 99 2.57 0.66 -19.29
CA ILE A 99 2.39 2.11 -19.10
C ILE A 99 3.07 2.98 -20.19
N LYS A 100 3.56 2.42 -21.28
CA LYS A 100 4.34 3.15 -22.30
C LYS A 100 3.59 4.37 -22.88
N HIS A 101 2.27 4.28 -23.01
CA HIS A 101 1.42 5.35 -23.55
C HIS A 101 1.23 6.55 -22.61
N THR A 102 1.59 6.43 -21.32
CA THR A 102 1.43 7.52 -20.33
C THR A 102 2.45 8.65 -20.53
N GLY A 103 3.55 8.40 -21.23
CA GLY A 103 4.69 9.33 -21.30
C GLY A 103 5.51 9.44 -20.01
N TRP A 104 5.20 8.65 -18.99
CA TRP A 104 5.85 8.71 -17.67
C TRP A 104 7.34 8.39 -17.75
N VAL A 105 7.70 7.38 -18.57
CA VAL A 105 9.09 6.95 -18.70
C VAL A 105 9.97 8.04 -19.35
N ASP A 106 9.42 8.87 -20.23
CA ASP A 106 10.16 9.98 -20.83
C ASP A 106 10.55 11.03 -19.75
N ARG A 107 9.66 11.29 -18.80
CA ARG A 107 9.94 12.18 -17.65
C ARG A 107 10.96 11.57 -16.70
N ILE A 108 10.82 10.29 -16.38
CA ILE A 108 11.75 9.55 -15.52
C ILE A 108 13.13 9.50 -16.15
N ASN A 109 13.23 9.32 -17.47
CA ASN A 109 14.50 9.27 -18.20
C ASN A 109 15.27 10.60 -18.21
N LEU A 110 14.69 11.70 -17.75
CA LEU A 110 15.41 12.97 -17.55
C LEU A 110 16.16 12.99 -16.20
N MET A 111 15.81 12.13 -15.24
CA MET A 111 16.41 12.10 -13.91
C MET A 111 17.72 11.32 -13.89
N ASP A 112 18.55 11.57 -12.87
CA ASP A 112 19.80 10.82 -12.68
C ASP A 112 19.56 9.42 -12.14
N HIS A 113 18.47 9.25 -11.34
CA HIS A 113 18.09 7.97 -10.75
C HIS A 113 16.60 7.90 -10.49
N VAL A 114 15.99 6.73 -10.66
CA VAL A 114 14.63 6.46 -10.23
C VAL A 114 14.64 5.40 -9.13
N VAL A 115 13.85 5.67 -8.08
CA VAL A 115 13.55 4.72 -7.01
C VAL A 115 12.11 4.26 -7.18
N VAL A 116 11.92 2.96 -7.14
CA VAL A 116 10.62 2.30 -7.05
C VAL A 116 10.58 1.37 -5.84
N GLN A 117 9.40 1.00 -5.40
CA GLN A 117 9.23 0.27 -4.16
C GLN A 117 9.11 -1.25 -4.37
N SER A 118 9.09 -1.74 -5.63
CA SER A 118 8.88 -3.16 -5.91
C SER A 118 9.48 -3.62 -7.24
N GLU A 119 9.69 -4.92 -7.34
CA GLU A 119 10.05 -5.58 -8.60
C GLU A 119 8.97 -5.42 -9.68
N TRP A 120 7.70 -5.37 -9.30
CA TRP A 120 6.59 -5.12 -10.21
C TRP A 120 6.73 -3.76 -10.89
N SER A 121 6.91 -2.70 -10.10
CA SER A 121 7.08 -1.34 -10.61
C SER A 121 8.33 -1.22 -11.50
N LYS A 122 9.45 -1.85 -11.09
CA LYS A 122 10.67 -1.89 -11.91
C LYS A 122 10.44 -2.56 -13.25
N LYS A 123 9.85 -3.75 -13.28
CA LYS A 123 9.54 -4.49 -14.53
C LYS A 123 8.62 -3.68 -15.44
N SER A 124 7.63 -2.97 -14.89
CA SER A 124 6.73 -2.12 -15.66
C SER A 124 7.48 -0.96 -16.33
N LEU A 125 8.38 -0.29 -15.63
CA LEU A 125 9.20 0.78 -16.17
C LEU A 125 10.18 0.27 -17.24
N GLU A 126 10.84 -0.86 -17.00
CA GLU A 126 11.76 -1.48 -17.97
C GLU A 126 11.03 -1.88 -19.26
N HIS A 127 9.84 -2.47 -19.13
CA HIS A 127 8.96 -2.80 -20.27
C HIS A 127 8.56 -1.56 -21.07
N ALA A 128 8.35 -0.44 -20.39
CA ALA A 128 7.97 0.82 -21.03
C ALA A 128 9.16 1.60 -21.65
N GLY A 129 10.39 1.14 -21.48
CA GLY A 129 11.58 1.72 -22.11
C GLY A 129 12.42 2.60 -21.19
N LEU A 130 12.49 2.26 -19.90
CA LEU A 130 13.35 2.93 -18.92
C LEU A 130 14.82 2.86 -19.36
N LYS A 131 15.52 3.99 -19.29
CA LYS A 131 16.96 4.13 -19.54
C LYS A 131 17.73 4.59 -18.31
N THR A 132 17.06 5.32 -17.43
CA THR A 132 17.62 5.80 -16.17
C THR A 132 17.94 4.63 -15.23
N LYS A 133 18.95 4.80 -14.39
CA LYS A 133 19.29 3.82 -13.35
C LYS A 133 18.10 3.67 -12.40
N VAL A 134 17.75 2.43 -12.05
CA VAL A 134 16.64 2.12 -11.17
C VAL A 134 17.10 1.33 -9.94
N SER A 135 16.62 1.73 -8.78
CA SER A 135 16.79 0.98 -7.52
C SER A 135 15.44 0.65 -6.90
N ILE A 136 15.36 -0.52 -6.27
CA ILE A 136 14.20 -0.90 -5.46
C ILE A 136 14.53 -0.58 -4.02
N ILE A 137 13.82 0.41 -3.45
CA ILE A 137 13.98 0.83 -2.06
C ILE A 137 12.56 0.88 -1.46
N PRO A 138 12.25 0.03 -0.46
CA PRO A 138 10.93 0.02 0.16
C PRO A 138 10.65 1.31 0.94
N GLU A 139 9.39 1.60 1.19
CA GLU A 139 9.00 2.68 2.11
C GLU A 139 9.62 2.45 3.50
N PRO A 140 10.08 3.51 4.17
CA PRO A 140 10.54 3.41 5.54
C PRO A 140 9.38 3.34 6.52
N PHE A 141 9.58 2.61 7.61
CA PHE A 141 8.69 2.56 8.76
C PHE A 141 9.47 2.79 10.05
N ASN A 142 8.87 3.49 10.99
CA ASN A 142 9.37 3.53 12.35
C ASN A 142 9.06 2.19 13.04
N LEU A 143 10.04 1.29 13.06
CA LEU A 143 9.86 -0.07 13.55
C LEU A 143 9.46 -0.15 15.02
N THR A 144 9.70 0.91 15.82
CA THR A 144 9.31 0.93 17.24
C THR A 144 7.80 0.97 17.45
N GLN A 145 7.02 1.32 16.42
CA GLN A 145 5.56 1.33 16.47
C GLN A 145 4.94 -0.06 16.32
N PHE A 146 5.70 -1.06 15.86
CA PHE A 146 5.19 -2.42 15.60
C PHE A 146 5.41 -3.32 16.82
N HIS A 147 4.58 -3.14 17.85
CA HIS A 147 4.60 -3.88 19.12
C HIS A 147 3.21 -4.39 19.48
N SER A 148 3.13 -5.32 20.43
CA SER A 148 1.86 -5.97 20.83
C SER A 148 1.05 -5.22 21.90
N ASN A 149 1.51 -4.04 22.36
CA ASN A 149 0.94 -3.36 23.52
C ASN A 149 -0.17 -2.34 23.17
N TYR A 150 -0.85 -2.55 22.05
CA TYR A 150 -2.00 -1.74 21.69
C TYR A 150 -3.27 -2.21 22.39
N ASP A 151 -4.13 -1.26 22.78
CA ASP A 151 -5.44 -1.55 23.32
C ASP A 151 -6.33 -2.26 22.31
N THR A 152 -7.20 -3.15 22.79
CA THR A 152 -8.12 -3.89 21.91
C THR A 152 -9.23 -3.00 21.37
N LEU A 153 -9.55 -3.14 20.09
CA LEU A 153 -10.66 -2.44 19.42
C LEU A 153 -12.00 -3.17 19.62
N PHE A 154 -11.95 -4.50 19.64
CA PHE A 154 -13.15 -5.34 19.78
C PHE A 154 -12.84 -6.61 20.59
N LYS A 155 -13.86 -7.16 21.21
CA LYS A 155 -13.74 -8.42 21.95
C LYS A 155 -13.90 -9.60 21.00
N ASN A 156 -12.88 -10.45 20.91
CA ASN A 156 -12.96 -11.76 20.23
C ASN A 156 -13.23 -12.85 21.27
N THR A 157 -14.49 -12.95 21.70
CA THR A 157 -14.90 -13.85 22.80
C THR A 157 -14.84 -15.34 22.45
N ASN A 158 -14.94 -15.66 21.16
CA ASN A 158 -14.95 -17.05 20.67
C ASN A 158 -13.57 -17.52 20.23
N ASN A 159 -12.57 -16.65 20.27
CA ASN A 159 -11.24 -16.91 19.74
C ASN A 159 -11.24 -17.27 18.25
N ASP A 160 -12.13 -16.62 17.48
CA ASP A 160 -12.24 -16.80 16.04
C ASP A 160 -10.95 -16.35 15.33
N PHE A 161 -10.62 -16.99 14.23
CA PHE A 161 -9.55 -16.55 13.35
C PHE A 161 -10.02 -15.37 12.49
N VAL A 162 -9.32 -14.23 12.58
CA VAL A 162 -9.76 -12.98 11.97
C VAL A 162 -8.94 -12.66 10.73
N PHE A 163 -9.54 -12.85 9.56
CA PHE A 163 -9.05 -12.28 8.31
C PHE A 163 -9.39 -10.80 8.24
N TYR A 164 -8.52 -9.98 7.65
CA TYR A 164 -8.83 -8.57 7.48
C TYR A 164 -8.21 -7.96 6.24
N TYR A 165 -8.82 -6.87 5.79
CA TYR A 165 -8.40 -6.05 4.68
C TYR A 165 -8.46 -4.56 5.08
N ILE A 166 -7.49 -3.76 4.65
CA ILE A 166 -7.43 -2.30 4.81
C ILE A 166 -7.12 -1.68 3.47
N GLY A 167 -8.02 -0.86 2.93
CA GLY A 167 -7.82 -0.18 1.67
C GLY A 167 -9.07 0.51 1.16
N LYS A 168 -8.94 1.31 0.10
CA LYS A 168 -10.07 2.00 -0.52
C LYS A 168 -11.02 1.04 -1.20
N HIS A 169 -12.30 1.41 -1.29
CA HIS A 169 -13.30 0.70 -2.07
C HIS A 169 -13.20 1.12 -3.54
N GLN A 170 -12.28 0.50 -4.27
CA GLN A 170 -12.03 0.72 -5.70
C GLN A 170 -11.91 -0.62 -6.41
N ASP A 171 -12.15 -0.66 -7.72
CA ASP A 171 -12.10 -1.92 -8.48
C ASP A 171 -10.72 -2.58 -8.44
N LYS A 172 -9.64 -1.81 -8.48
CA LYS A 172 -8.27 -2.32 -8.35
C LYS A 172 -8.02 -3.06 -7.02
N ASN A 173 -8.76 -2.71 -5.98
CA ASN A 173 -8.64 -3.28 -4.63
C ASN A 173 -9.43 -4.59 -4.46
N ASN A 174 -10.32 -4.91 -5.41
CA ASN A 174 -10.98 -6.21 -5.56
C ASN A 174 -11.74 -6.73 -4.33
N ILE A 175 -12.41 -5.83 -3.59
CA ILE A 175 -13.18 -6.22 -2.38
C ILE A 175 -14.26 -7.27 -2.72
N LYS A 176 -14.88 -7.20 -3.91
CA LYS A 176 -15.87 -8.21 -4.37
C LYS A 176 -15.24 -9.60 -4.52
N GLY A 177 -14.01 -9.68 -5.00
CA GLY A 177 -13.25 -10.92 -5.07
C GLY A 177 -12.95 -11.50 -3.69
N LEU A 178 -12.56 -10.65 -2.74
CA LEU A 178 -12.36 -11.04 -1.33
C LEU A 178 -13.64 -11.58 -0.70
N LEU A 179 -14.76 -10.86 -0.84
CA LEU A 179 -16.07 -11.30 -0.36
C LEU A 179 -16.47 -12.64 -0.97
N SER A 180 -16.30 -12.79 -2.29
CA SER A 180 -16.63 -14.02 -3.00
C SER A 180 -15.81 -15.20 -2.47
N ALA A 181 -14.51 -15.02 -2.31
CA ALA A 181 -13.62 -16.06 -1.79
C ALA A 181 -14.01 -16.46 -0.35
N PHE A 182 -14.23 -15.48 0.53
CA PHE A 182 -14.61 -15.72 1.90
C PHE A 182 -15.94 -16.47 2.02
N PHE A 183 -16.99 -16.04 1.30
CA PHE A 183 -18.31 -16.68 1.31
C PHE A 183 -18.32 -18.08 0.69
N LEU A 184 -17.46 -18.35 -0.28
CA LEU A 184 -17.33 -19.67 -0.87
C LEU A 184 -16.54 -20.62 0.02
N GLU A 185 -15.58 -20.12 0.80
CA GLU A 185 -14.68 -20.94 1.59
C GLU A 185 -15.22 -21.24 2.99
N PHE A 186 -15.71 -20.23 3.70
CA PHE A 186 -16.11 -20.35 5.09
C PHE A 186 -17.62 -20.38 5.26
N ARG A 187 -18.08 -21.23 6.20
CA ARG A 187 -19.50 -21.35 6.59
C ARG A 187 -19.71 -20.71 7.97
N LYS A 188 -20.96 -20.49 8.33
CA LYS A 188 -21.34 -19.85 9.58
C LYS A 188 -20.84 -20.57 10.84
N HIS A 189 -20.57 -21.86 10.74
CA HIS A 189 -20.05 -22.68 11.85
C HIS A 189 -18.52 -22.74 11.90
N ASP A 190 -17.82 -22.19 10.91
CA ASP A 190 -16.38 -22.03 10.97
C ASP A 190 -16.04 -20.85 11.90
N ASP A 191 -15.04 -21.02 12.76
CA ASP A 191 -14.56 -19.98 13.67
C ASP A 191 -13.67 -18.98 12.89
N ALA A 192 -14.20 -18.46 11.78
CA ALA A 192 -13.52 -17.52 10.89
C ALA A 192 -14.36 -16.25 10.70
N LYS A 193 -13.71 -15.09 10.81
CA LYS A 193 -14.31 -13.77 10.61
C LYS A 193 -13.58 -12.99 9.54
N LEU A 194 -14.29 -12.07 8.88
CA LEU A 194 -13.71 -11.11 7.94
C LEU A 194 -14.00 -9.69 8.40
N ILE A 195 -12.95 -8.88 8.55
CA ILE A 195 -13.04 -7.44 8.77
C ILE A 195 -12.57 -6.72 7.52
N ILE A 196 -13.37 -5.76 7.05
CA ILE A 196 -13.02 -4.89 5.93
C ILE A 196 -13.02 -3.45 6.41
N LYS A 197 -11.83 -2.85 6.56
CA LYS A 197 -11.70 -1.41 6.77
C LYS A 197 -11.54 -0.74 5.41
N THR A 198 -12.46 0.14 5.07
CA THR A 198 -12.47 0.79 3.77
C THR A 198 -12.94 2.24 3.84
N ASP A 199 -12.66 2.98 2.80
CA ASP A 199 -13.19 4.32 2.56
C ASP A 199 -13.47 4.53 1.07
N MET A 200 -14.31 5.51 0.76
CA MET A 200 -14.65 5.90 -0.61
C MET A 200 -14.47 7.40 -0.73
N SER A 201 -13.45 7.82 -1.48
CA SER A 201 -13.20 9.24 -1.74
C SER A 201 -14.35 9.87 -2.53
N GLY A 202 -14.80 11.05 -2.11
CA GLY A 202 -15.87 11.77 -2.77
C GLY A 202 -17.30 11.36 -2.37
N PHE A 203 -17.45 10.41 -1.46
CA PHE A 203 -18.74 9.97 -0.91
C PHE A 203 -18.81 10.26 0.59
N ASP A 204 -19.97 10.64 1.07
CA ASP A 204 -20.21 10.70 2.50
C ASP A 204 -20.36 9.30 3.11
N HIS A 205 -20.39 9.23 4.45
CA HIS A 205 -20.43 7.94 5.16
C HIS A 205 -21.68 7.11 4.80
N GLN A 206 -22.85 7.75 4.65
CA GLN A 206 -24.10 7.05 4.35
C GLN A 206 -24.14 6.54 2.90
N GLU A 207 -23.59 7.30 1.97
CA GLU A 207 -23.47 6.90 0.57
C GLU A 207 -22.51 5.71 0.43
N ALA A 208 -21.34 5.81 1.06
CA ALA A 208 -20.36 4.71 1.09
C ALA A 208 -20.95 3.43 1.70
N GLU A 209 -21.68 3.55 2.82
CA GLU A 209 -22.35 2.42 3.46
C GLU A 209 -23.38 1.74 2.54
N LYS A 210 -24.19 2.52 1.83
CA LYS A 210 -25.16 1.98 0.85
C LYS A 210 -24.47 1.21 -0.27
N ILE A 211 -23.39 1.76 -0.83
CA ILE A 211 -22.66 1.13 -1.93
C ILE A 211 -22.03 -0.18 -1.47
N ILE A 212 -21.35 -0.18 -0.33
CA ILE A 212 -20.69 -1.36 0.22
C ILE A 212 -21.70 -2.43 0.59
N THR A 213 -22.82 -2.04 1.22
CA THR A 213 -23.92 -2.96 1.54
C THR A 213 -24.51 -3.59 0.28
N TYR A 214 -24.71 -2.78 -0.77
CA TYR A 214 -25.17 -3.29 -2.06
C TYR A 214 -24.19 -4.31 -2.66
N ASP A 215 -22.90 -4.04 -2.61
CA ASP A 215 -21.87 -4.95 -3.11
C ASP A 215 -21.85 -6.29 -2.37
N ILE A 216 -21.97 -6.25 -1.04
CA ILE A 216 -22.08 -7.48 -0.21
C ILE A 216 -23.32 -8.28 -0.63
N GLN A 217 -24.50 -7.65 -0.67
CA GLN A 217 -25.75 -8.29 -1.07
C GLN A 217 -25.71 -8.82 -2.50
N HIS A 218 -25.06 -8.10 -3.41
CA HIS A 218 -24.87 -8.53 -4.79
C HIS A 218 -24.04 -9.82 -4.86
N VAL A 219 -22.91 -9.87 -4.14
CA VAL A 219 -22.07 -11.08 -4.07
C VAL A 219 -22.85 -12.24 -3.45
N GLU A 220 -23.57 -12.04 -2.34
CA GLU A 220 -24.42 -13.05 -1.73
C GLU A 220 -25.46 -13.61 -2.72
N LYS A 221 -26.12 -12.72 -3.47
CA LYS A 221 -27.11 -13.09 -4.47
C LYS A 221 -26.49 -13.89 -5.62
N VAL A 222 -25.36 -13.46 -6.15
CA VAL A 222 -24.66 -14.15 -7.26
C VAL A 222 -24.23 -15.54 -6.83
N LEU A 223 -23.69 -15.67 -5.62
CA LEU A 223 -23.24 -16.95 -5.06
C LEU A 223 -24.38 -17.81 -4.50
N ARG A 224 -25.61 -17.29 -4.43
CA ARG A 224 -26.77 -17.94 -3.83
C ARG A 224 -26.54 -18.34 -2.36
N VAL A 225 -25.84 -17.51 -1.62
CA VAL A 225 -25.62 -17.64 -0.18
C VAL A 225 -26.38 -16.55 0.58
N ASN A 226 -26.58 -16.73 1.88
CA ASN A 226 -27.21 -15.74 2.75
C ASN A 226 -26.68 -15.90 4.19
N GLY A 227 -27.07 -15.01 5.09
CA GLY A 227 -26.65 -15.01 6.49
C GLY A 227 -26.98 -16.28 7.32
N ASN A 228 -27.73 -17.25 6.76
CA ASN A 228 -27.90 -18.58 7.37
C ASN A 228 -26.75 -19.53 7.02
N HIS A 229 -26.05 -19.27 5.90
CA HIS A 229 -24.99 -20.13 5.37
C HIS A 229 -23.59 -19.59 5.66
N VAL A 230 -23.44 -18.25 5.65
CA VAL A 230 -22.17 -17.56 5.80
C VAL A 230 -22.24 -16.50 6.89
N GLN A 231 -21.08 -16.13 7.47
CA GLN A 231 -20.98 -15.01 8.40
C GLN A 231 -20.79 -13.71 7.61
N ALA A 232 -21.60 -12.69 7.95
CA ALA A 232 -21.45 -11.37 7.36
C ALA A 232 -20.09 -10.75 7.76
N PRO A 233 -19.40 -10.07 6.83
CA PRO A 233 -18.18 -9.36 7.16
C PRO A 233 -18.49 -8.17 8.10
N HIS A 234 -17.55 -7.85 8.98
CA HIS A 234 -17.60 -6.60 9.73
C HIS A 234 -16.95 -5.50 8.91
N VAL A 235 -17.74 -4.48 8.53
CA VAL A 235 -17.25 -3.38 7.70
C VAL A 235 -17.03 -2.13 8.55
N ILE A 236 -15.85 -1.53 8.44
CA ILE A 236 -15.44 -0.29 9.09
C ILE A 236 -15.26 0.74 7.97
N ILE A 237 -16.11 1.76 7.93
CA ILE A 237 -16.15 2.75 6.86
C ILE A 237 -15.63 4.09 7.37
N GLY A 238 -14.77 4.73 6.60
CA GLY A 238 -14.28 6.09 6.84
C GLY A 238 -12.78 6.15 7.06
N TYR A 239 -12.33 7.38 7.27
CA TYR A 239 -10.95 7.68 7.60
C TYR A 239 -10.71 7.43 9.09
N TYR A 240 -9.56 6.84 9.42
CA TYR A 240 -9.13 6.60 10.78
C TYR A 240 -7.66 6.97 10.95
N GLU A 241 -7.31 7.47 12.12
CA GLU A 241 -5.96 7.80 12.51
C GLU A 241 -5.03 6.58 12.49
N GLN A 242 -3.73 6.82 12.35
CA GLN A 242 -2.73 5.76 12.24
C GLN A 242 -2.77 4.80 13.45
N GLU A 243 -2.99 5.31 14.66
CA GLU A 243 -3.09 4.47 15.86
C GLU A 243 -4.22 3.44 15.76
N TYR A 244 -5.39 3.83 15.24
CA TYR A 244 -6.49 2.89 15.03
C TYR A 244 -6.11 1.77 14.05
N ILE A 245 -5.41 2.12 12.97
CA ILE A 245 -4.93 1.16 11.98
C ILE A 245 -3.92 0.19 12.61
N MET A 246 -2.98 0.69 13.44
CA MET A 246 -2.03 -0.15 14.16
C MET A 246 -2.72 -1.11 15.14
N ARG A 247 -3.74 -0.63 15.86
CA ARG A 247 -4.58 -1.46 16.74
C ARG A 247 -5.31 -2.56 15.96
N LEU A 248 -5.82 -2.25 14.78
CA LEU A 248 -6.50 -3.23 13.92
C LEU A 248 -5.52 -4.31 13.44
N HIS A 249 -4.33 -3.93 12.96
CA HIS A 249 -3.27 -4.88 12.62
C HIS A 249 -2.89 -5.75 13.83
N ASN A 250 -2.71 -5.13 15.01
CA ASN A 250 -2.31 -5.87 16.21
C ASN A 250 -3.35 -6.93 16.63
N GLN A 251 -4.62 -6.71 16.38
CA GLN A 251 -5.70 -7.56 16.88
C GLN A 251 -6.12 -8.69 15.93
N CYS A 252 -5.90 -8.54 14.62
CA CYS A 252 -6.29 -9.54 13.62
C CYS A 252 -5.19 -10.59 13.38
N ASP A 253 -5.50 -11.67 12.65
CA ASP A 253 -4.60 -12.81 12.46
C ASP A 253 -3.96 -12.85 11.08
N CYS A 254 -4.73 -12.56 10.02
CA CYS A 254 -4.27 -12.70 8.64
C CYS A 254 -4.77 -11.56 7.75
N TYR A 255 -3.84 -10.80 7.20
CA TYR A 255 -4.13 -9.77 6.19
C TYR A 255 -4.31 -10.40 4.81
N VAL A 256 -5.35 -9.99 4.08
CA VAL A 256 -5.65 -10.54 2.76
C VAL A 256 -5.57 -9.44 1.70
N ASN A 257 -4.45 -9.40 0.98
CA ASN A 257 -4.23 -8.47 -0.12
C ASN A 257 -4.64 -9.09 -1.47
N VAL A 258 -5.85 -8.78 -1.90
CA VAL A 258 -6.43 -9.25 -3.17
C VAL A 258 -6.35 -8.21 -4.29
N CYS A 259 -5.56 -7.15 -4.12
CA CYS A 259 -5.44 -6.08 -5.10
C CYS A 259 -5.02 -6.62 -6.46
N LYS A 260 -5.58 -6.02 -7.52
CA LYS A 260 -5.20 -6.29 -8.91
C LYS A 260 -3.97 -5.47 -9.33
N ALA A 261 -3.81 -4.30 -8.73
CA ALA A 261 -2.76 -3.32 -9.04
C ALA A 261 -2.30 -2.60 -7.77
N GLU A 262 -1.00 -2.64 -7.51
CA GLU A 262 -0.40 -2.04 -6.33
C GLU A 262 1.11 -1.92 -6.51
N SER A 263 1.67 -0.76 -6.21
CA SER A 263 3.12 -0.48 -6.32
C SER A 263 3.94 -1.06 -5.18
N PHE A 264 3.41 -1.02 -3.94
CA PHE A 264 4.13 -1.43 -2.74
C PHE A 264 3.32 -2.33 -1.80
N GLY A 265 2.11 -1.91 -1.41
CA GLY A 265 1.29 -2.66 -0.49
C GLY A 265 1.58 -2.38 0.97
N ALA A 266 1.62 -1.11 1.34
CA ALA A 266 1.96 -0.67 2.70
C ALA A 266 1.21 -1.43 3.79
N SER A 267 -0.11 -1.63 3.66
CA SER A 267 -0.90 -2.36 4.67
C SER A 267 -0.53 -3.84 4.80
N ALA A 268 -0.10 -4.49 3.70
CA ALA A 268 0.40 -5.85 3.75
C ALA A 268 1.75 -5.94 4.48
N ILE A 269 2.62 -4.95 4.25
CA ILE A 269 3.91 -4.83 4.95
C ILE A 269 3.69 -4.51 6.43
N GLU A 270 2.80 -3.56 6.76
CA GLU A 270 2.42 -3.26 8.15
C GLU A 270 1.93 -4.51 8.88
N ALA A 271 1.09 -5.33 8.24
CA ALA A 271 0.64 -6.59 8.80
C ALA A 271 1.81 -7.56 9.09
N ALA A 272 2.74 -7.69 8.16
CA ALA A 272 3.94 -8.53 8.35
C ALA A 272 4.86 -7.99 9.46
N LEU A 273 5.01 -6.67 9.57
CA LEU A 273 5.74 -6.02 10.66
C LEU A 273 5.10 -6.29 12.04
N PHE A 274 3.77 -6.45 12.10
CA PHE A 274 3.02 -6.90 13.29
C PHE A 274 3.02 -8.43 13.50
N ASP A 275 3.85 -9.18 12.78
CA ASP A 275 3.88 -10.66 12.86
C ASP A 275 2.53 -11.32 12.53
N LYS A 276 1.79 -10.74 11.58
CA LYS A 276 0.55 -11.34 11.06
C LYS A 276 0.84 -12.18 9.83
N LEU A 277 0.01 -13.19 9.60
CA LEU A 277 0.03 -13.89 8.33
C LEU A 277 -0.44 -12.93 7.23
N VAL A 278 0.14 -13.06 6.06
CA VAL A 278 -0.23 -12.24 4.90
C VAL A 278 -0.47 -13.13 3.68
N ILE A 279 -1.62 -12.93 3.06
CA ILE A 279 -1.96 -13.48 1.75
C ILE A 279 -1.84 -12.34 0.76
N THR A 280 -1.09 -12.50 -0.33
CA THR A 280 -0.92 -11.45 -1.33
C THR A 280 -1.00 -12.00 -2.75
N ASN A 281 -1.49 -11.16 -3.67
CA ASN A 281 -1.50 -11.47 -5.10
C ASN A 281 -0.06 -11.56 -5.62
N ARG A 282 0.22 -12.60 -6.41
CA ARG A 282 1.54 -12.79 -7.04
C ARG A 282 1.82 -11.69 -8.07
N GLU A 283 3.07 -11.24 -8.11
CA GLU A 283 3.54 -10.24 -9.07
C GLU A 283 2.86 -8.87 -8.96
N ILE A 284 2.48 -8.44 -7.75
CA ILE A 284 2.19 -7.03 -7.43
C ILE A 284 3.22 -6.53 -6.40
N GLY A 285 3.12 -5.25 -6.04
CA GLY A 285 4.13 -4.59 -5.21
C GLY A 285 4.53 -5.35 -3.95
N SER A 286 3.57 -5.74 -3.12
CA SER A 286 3.82 -6.45 -1.86
C SER A 286 4.49 -7.81 -2.03
N ASN A 287 4.31 -8.49 -3.17
CA ASN A 287 4.95 -9.77 -3.44
C ASN A 287 6.48 -9.68 -3.57
N SER A 288 7.03 -8.49 -3.77
CA SER A 288 8.48 -8.29 -3.71
C SER A 288 9.09 -8.62 -2.34
N TYR A 289 8.28 -8.61 -1.30
CA TYR A 289 8.68 -8.80 0.08
C TYR A 289 7.96 -9.95 0.77
N ILE A 290 6.74 -10.26 0.31
CA ILE A 290 5.88 -11.33 0.86
C ILE A 290 5.66 -12.37 -0.23
N ASN A 291 6.16 -13.57 0.01
CA ASN A 291 6.15 -14.68 -0.94
C ASN A 291 5.82 -16.00 -0.21
N SER A 292 5.91 -17.13 -0.89
CA SER A 292 5.59 -18.45 -0.34
C SER A 292 6.42 -18.85 0.89
N TYR A 293 7.60 -18.25 1.13
CA TYR A 293 8.43 -18.54 2.29
C TYR A 293 7.95 -17.86 3.57
N ASN A 294 7.41 -16.63 3.45
CA ASN A 294 7.02 -15.81 4.60
C ASN A 294 5.53 -15.43 4.62
N GLY A 295 4.76 -15.84 3.60
CA GLY A 295 3.33 -15.56 3.45
C GLY A 295 2.63 -16.62 2.59
N PHE A 296 1.56 -16.21 1.91
CA PHE A 296 0.77 -17.01 1.00
C PHE A 296 0.54 -16.24 -0.30
N GLU A 297 0.73 -16.91 -1.43
CA GLU A 297 0.65 -16.28 -2.75
C GLU A 297 -0.63 -16.71 -3.49
N ILE A 298 -1.41 -15.71 -3.90
CA ILE A 298 -2.58 -15.89 -4.77
C ILE A 298 -2.11 -15.95 -6.22
N GLU A 299 -2.57 -16.94 -6.96
CA GLU A 299 -2.37 -17.00 -8.40
C GLU A 299 -3.29 -16.02 -9.12
N SER A 300 -2.77 -15.40 -10.17
CA SER A 300 -3.46 -14.38 -10.95
C SER A 300 -3.07 -14.41 -12.41
N MET A 301 -3.84 -13.74 -13.24
CA MET A 301 -3.53 -13.57 -14.65
C MET A 301 -3.38 -12.09 -15.00
N LEU A 302 -2.52 -11.80 -15.96
CA LEU A 302 -2.39 -10.45 -16.52
C LEU A 302 -3.59 -10.16 -17.42
N THR A 303 -4.34 -9.11 -17.12
CA THR A 303 -5.53 -8.68 -17.88
C THR A 303 -5.48 -7.19 -18.16
N ASN A 304 -6.21 -6.73 -19.15
CA ASN A 304 -6.35 -5.28 -19.38
C ASN A 304 -7.19 -4.65 -18.26
N VAL A 305 -6.88 -3.41 -17.93
CA VAL A 305 -7.68 -2.61 -17.01
C VAL A 305 -9.06 -2.38 -17.62
N THR A 306 -10.11 -2.82 -16.90
CA THR A 306 -11.50 -2.78 -17.38
C THR A 306 -12.31 -1.63 -16.80
N SER A 307 -11.84 -1.03 -15.71
CA SER A 307 -12.52 0.07 -15.07
C SER A 307 -11.60 1.28 -14.87
N LYS A 308 -12.20 2.47 -14.84
CA LYS A 308 -11.51 3.70 -14.48
C LYS A 308 -11.54 3.87 -12.97
N ASP A 309 -10.42 4.28 -12.41
CA ASP A 309 -10.36 4.73 -11.03
C ASP A 309 -11.07 6.09 -10.92
N PHE A 310 -12.16 6.15 -10.14
CA PHE A 310 -12.93 7.38 -9.96
C PHE A 310 -12.13 8.53 -9.34
N TYR A 311 -11.08 8.18 -8.59
CA TYR A 311 -10.33 9.18 -7.83
C TYR A 311 -9.30 9.93 -8.66
N MET A 312 -8.78 9.32 -9.70
CA MET A 312 -7.83 9.94 -10.63
C MET A 312 -8.31 9.65 -12.05
N GLU A 313 -9.35 10.40 -12.46
CA GLU A 313 -9.86 10.33 -13.82
C GLU A 313 -8.67 10.44 -14.79
N ASN A 314 -8.51 9.47 -15.67
CA ASN A 314 -7.40 9.29 -16.59
C ASN A 314 -6.07 8.74 -16.02
N THR A 315 -6.02 8.22 -14.81
CA THR A 315 -4.82 7.53 -14.29
C THR A 315 -4.66 6.16 -14.91
N PHE A 316 -5.75 5.41 -15.05
CA PHE A 316 -5.78 4.12 -15.72
C PHE A 316 -6.54 4.19 -17.04
N THR A 317 -6.05 3.50 -18.05
CA THR A 317 -6.66 3.40 -19.37
C THR A 317 -6.84 1.94 -19.77
N VAL A 318 -7.55 1.68 -20.84
CA VAL A 318 -7.72 0.33 -21.40
C VAL A 318 -6.42 -0.29 -21.94
N TYR A 319 -5.35 0.49 -22.06
CA TYR A 319 -4.06 0.02 -22.56
C TYR A 319 -3.16 -0.56 -21.47
N GLU A 320 -3.44 -0.22 -20.21
CA GLU A 320 -2.71 -0.74 -19.08
C GLU A 320 -3.20 -2.13 -18.71
N GLN A 321 -2.38 -2.84 -17.95
CA GLN A 321 -2.68 -4.18 -17.49
C GLN A 321 -2.46 -4.27 -15.98
N TRP A 322 -3.24 -5.13 -15.36
CA TRP A 322 -3.15 -5.49 -13.95
C TRP A 322 -3.24 -6.99 -13.73
N LYS A 323 -3.07 -7.46 -12.51
CA LYS A 323 -3.08 -8.87 -12.12
C LYS A 323 -4.43 -9.24 -11.52
N GLU A 324 -5.34 -9.81 -12.32
CA GLU A 324 -6.64 -10.32 -11.86
C GLU A 324 -6.46 -11.61 -11.05
N PRO A 325 -6.72 -11.62 -9.73
CA PRO A 325 -6.54 -12.82 -8.91
C PRO A 325 -7.65 -13.85 -9.15
N PHE A 326 -7.29 -15.12 -9.15
CA PHE A 326 -8.27 -16.21 -9.24
C PHE A 326 -8.96 -16.42 -7.88
N ILE A 327 -10.30 -16.39 -7.87
CA ILE A 327 -11.10 -16.57 -6.65
C ILE A 327 -10.77 -17.90 -5.96
N ASP A 328 -10.61 -18.98 -6.72
CA ASP A 328 -10.27 -20.29 -6.15
C ASP A 328 -8.89 -20.29 -5.49
N SER A 329 -7.92 -19.55 -6.04
CA SER A 329 -6.63 -19.38 -5.38
C SER A 329 -6.73 -18.56 -4.09
N ILE A 330 -7.55 -17.49 -4.08
CA ILE A 330 -7.80 -16.73 -2.84
C ILE A 330 -8.37 -17.67 -1.76
N ARG A 331 -9.38 -18.45 -2.09
CA ARG A 331 -10.01 -19.42 -1.19
C ARG A 331 -9.01 -20.41 -0.61
N GLU A 332 -8.21 -21.03 -1.50
CA GLU A 332 -7.17 -21.99 -1.12
C GLU A 332 -6.17 -21.39 -0.15
N GLN A 333 -5.66 -20.19 -0.43
CA GLN A 333 -4.69 -19.53 0.45
C GLN A 333 -5.32 -19.09 1.78
N MET A 334 -6.58 -18.66 1.79
CA MET A 334 -7.31 -18.38 3.02
C MET A 334 -7.48 -19.65 3.88
N ARG A 335 -7.83 -20.79 3.29
CA ARG A 335 -7.93 -22.07 4.00
C ARG A 335 -6.57 -22.48 4.58
N LYS A 336 -5.50 -22.41 3.81
CA LYS A 336 -4.14 -22.72 4.27
C LYS A 336 -3.71 -21.80 5.44
N ALA A 337 -4.02 -20.52 5.37
CA ALA A 337 -3.71 -19.58 6.46
C ALA A 337 -4.50 -19.90 7.73
N TYR A 338 -5.78 -20.24 7.60
CA TYR A 338 -6.65 -20.65 8.71
C TYR A 338 -6.16 -21.91 9.42
N GLU A 339 -5.68 -22.90 8.65
CA GLU A 339 -5.17 -24.18 9.14
C GLU A 339 -3.71 -24.13 9.60
N THR A 340 -3.02 -22.97 9.41
CA THR A 340 -1.61 -22.82 9.76
C THR A 340 -1.38 -22.98 11.27
N THR A 341 -0.55 -23.94 11.65
CA THR A 341 -0.17 -24.16 13.05
C THR A 341 0.69 -23.01 13.59
N LYS A 342 0.78 -22.88 14.92
CA LYS A 342 1.67 -21.91 15.57
C LYS A 342 3.13 -22.05 15.15
N ILE A 343 3.59 -23.28 14.95
CA ILE A 343 4.98 -23.58 14.55
C ILE A 343 5.22 -23.10 13.12
N GLU A 344 4.34 -23.43 12.18
CA GLU A 344 4.44 -22.99 10.79
C GLU A 344 4.37 -21.46 10.67
N LYS A 345 3.45 -20.82 11.43
CA LYS A 345 3.39 -19.37 11.53
C LYS A 345 4.74 -18.78 11.95
N GLN A 346 5.34 -19.29 13.03
CA GLN A 346 6.64 -18.82 13.50
C GLN A 346 7.76 -19.01 12.47
N GLN A 347 7.74 -20.10 11.70
CA GLN A 347 8.71 -20.33 10.63
C GLN A 347 8.57 -19.32 9.51
N LYS A 348 7.33 -19.03 9.07
CA LYS A 348 7.07 -18.00 8.04
C LYS A 348 7.53 -16.62 8.49
N LEU A 349 7.18 -16.21 9.71
CA LEU A 349 7.52 -14.90 10.25
C LEU A 349 9.04 -14.68 10.38
N LYS A 350 9.82 -15.70 10.70
CA LYS A 350 11.29 -15.62 10.75
C LYS A 350 11.93 -15.33 9.38
N ASN A 351 11.25 -15.64 8.29
CA ASN A 351 11.75 -15.40 6.95
C ASN A 351 11.43 -13.98 6.43
N PHE A 352 10.73 -13.17 7.22
CA PHE A 352 10.44 -11.79 6.88
C PHE A 352 11.50 -10.85 7.48
N ASP A 353 12.26 -10.20 6.62
CA ASP A 353 13.33 -9.27 7.01
C ASP A 353 12.76 -7.89 7.29
N LYS A 354 12.48 -7.60 8.56
CA LYS A 354 11.92 -6.32 9.02
C LYS A 354 12.89 -5.15 8.84
N ASP A 355 14.20 -5.39 8.97
CA ASP A 355 15.22 -4.32 8.97
C ASP A 355 15.31 -3.60 7.62
N LYS A 356 14.92 -4.26 6.53
CA LYS A 356 14.81 -3.63 5.21
C LYS A 356 13.89 -2.41 5.18
N PHE A 357 12.90 -2.39 6.07
CA PHE A 357 11.88 -1.34 6.13
C PHE A 357 12.20 -0.27 7.16
N SER A 358 13.37 -0.33 7.82
CA SER A 358 13.75 0.68 8.80
C SER A 358 14.07 2.04 8.13
N GLU A 359 13.83 3.12 8.87
CA GLU A 359 14.20 4.48 8.47
C GLU A 359 15.69 4.56 8.14
N THR A 360 16.55 3.92 8.95
CA THR A 360 18.00 3.87 8.71
C THR A 360 18.34 3.17 7.38
N SER A 361 17.69 2.04 7.07
CA SER A 361 17.91 1.34 5.80
C SER A 361 17.53 2.22 4.61
N PHE A 362 16.39 2.90 4.68
CA PHE A 362 15.93 3.82 3.63
C PHE A 362 16.95 4.95 3.39
N VAL A 363 17.35 5.65 4.46
CA VAL A 363 18.30 6.77 4.35
C VAL A 363 19.62 6.32 3.76
N ASN A 364 20.19 5.21 4.25
CA ASN A 364 21.44 4.68 3.74
C ASN A 364 21.35 4.34 2.25
N ASN A 365 20.24 3.74 1.81
CA ASN A 365 20.04 3.43 0.41
C ASN A 365 19.91 4.68 -0.46
N ILE A 366 19.20 5.72 -0.01
CA ILE A 366 19.03 6.99 -0.75
C ILE A 366 20.35 7.76 -0.90
N ILE A 367 21.14 7.86 0.18
CA ILE A 367 22.39 8.65 0.16
C ILE A 367 23.45 7.97 -0.74
N ASN A 368 23.43 6.64 -0.83
CA ASN A 368 24.40 5.87 -1.61
C ASN A 368 24.03 5.67 -3.09
N LEU A 369 22.91 6.21 -3.55
CA LEU A 369 22.56 6.18 -4.97
C LEU A 369 23.54 6.99 -5.79
#